data_4d188f96c1825e7adf5e8ea61814b945
#
_entry.id   4d188f96c1825e7adf5e8ea61814b945
#
_cell.length_a   1.000
_cell.length_b   1.000
_cell.length_c   1.000
_cell.angle_alpha   90.00
_cell.angle_beta   90.00
_cell.angle_gamma   90.00
#
_symmetry.space_group_name_H-M   'P 1'
#
loop_
_entity.id
_entity.type
_entity.pdbx_description
1 polymer ?
#
loop_
_entity_poly.entity_id
_entity_poly.type
_entity_poly.pdbx_seq_one_letter_code
_entity_poly.pdbx_strand_id
1 'polypeptide(L)'
;MSSLPDADERERWNQKYREAPGSWLEPDTFLQCAFAEYVQPLFPAGGSALDLAGGAGRNAIWLARQGWEVTLMDISETGVELAGRKAGPLAVHIHFVVDDLTRFKAAQTQFDVVMAFFYLERRIFPEILKAIRPGGLLIYKTLTLEQMNLPGGPKDPRHLLASGELLRLAEGLRVLHYREEVAEKATAELVARKDR
;
A
#
# COMPACT_ATOMS: atom_id res chain seq x y z
N MET A 1 16.37 23.48 -4.22
CA MET A 1 16.60 22.91 -5.56
C MET A 1 16.11 21.47 -5.49
N SER A 2 14.93 21.20 -6.04
CA SER A 2 14.31 19.87 -6.05
C SER A 2 15.03 19.03 -7.11
N SER A 3 15.81 18.05 -6.68
CA SER A 3 16.31 17.00 -7.57
C SER A 3 15.12 16.21 -8.09
N LEU A 4 15.10 15.96 -9.39
CA LEU A 4 14.15 15.10 -10.09
C LEU A 4 14.37 13.65 -9.64
N PRO A 5 13.54 13.06 -8.75
CA PRO A 5 13.69 11.68 -8.29
C PRO A 5 13.07 10.65 -9.26
N ASP A 6 12.20 11.11 -10.15
CA ASP A 6 11.15 10.27 -10.72
C ASP A 6 11.63 9.26 -11.78
N ALA A 7 12.53 9.66 -12.69
CA ALA A 7 13.02 8.74 -13.72
C ALA A 7 13.97 7.67 -13.16
N ASP A 8 14.79 8.03 -12.17
CA ASP A 8 15.75 7.11 -11.53
C ASP A 8 15.04 6.10 -10.62
N GLU A 9 14.03 6.54 -9.86
CA GLU A 9 13.24 5.63 -9.00
C GLU A 9 12.38 4.68 -9.80
N ARG A 10 11.74 5.15 -10.86
CA ARG A 10 10.96 4.33 -11.80
C ARG A 10 11.82 3.24 -12.42
N GLU A 11 12.98 3.59 -12.96
CA GLU A 11 13.87 2.62 -13.61
C GLU A 11 14.45 1.63 -12.59
N ARG A 12 14.79 2.08 -11.39
CA ARG A 12 15.23 1.21 -10.29
C ARG A 12 14.18 0.14 -9.96
N TRP A 13 12.89 0.50 -9.88
CA TRP A 13 11.83 -0.45 -9.62
C TRP A 13 11.55 -1.34 -10.82
N ASN A 14 11.56 -0.79 -12.04
CA ASN A 14 11.43 -1.58 -13.26
C ASN A 14 12.52 -2.65 -13.35
N GLN A 15 13.77 -2.30 -13.07
CA GLN A 15 14.88 -3.25 -13.05
C GLN A 15 14.68 -4.33 -11.99
N LYS A 16 14.28 -3.95 -10.78
CA LYS A 16 14.04 -4.89 -9.69
C LYS A 16 12.96 -5.92 -10.04
N TYR A 17 11.88 -5.52 -10.71
CA TYR A 17 10.84 -6.43 -11.15
C TYR A 17 11.29 -7.31 -12.32
N ARG A 18 12.14 -6.81 -13.21
CA ARG A 18 12.75 -7.64 -14.28
C ARG A 18 13.69 -8.73 -13.73
N GLU A 19 14.49 -8.37 -12.73
CA GLU A 19 15.47 -9.30 -12.11
C GLU A 19 14.82 -10.39 -11.26
N ALA A 20 13.70 -10.10 -10.64
CA ALA A 20 13.03 -11.02 -9.71
C ALA A 20 11.50 -11.10 -9.95
N PRO A 21 11.04 -11.52 -11.15
CA PRO A 21 9.62 -11.53 -11.50
C PRO A 21 8.78 -12.50 -10.67
N GLY A 22 9.42 -13.50 -10.04
CA GLY A 22 8.78 -14.47 -9.16
C GLY A 22 8.73 -14.07 -7.68
N SER A 23 9.28 -12.91 -7.32
CA SER A 23 9.23 -12.42 -5.95
C SER A 23 7.85 -11.85 -5.58
N TRP A 24 7.54 -11.88 -4.28
CA TRP A 24 6.30 -11.31 -3.73
C TRP A 24 5.03 -11.89 -4.37
N LEU A 25 4.89 -13.20 -4.35
CA LEU A 25 3.70 -13.90 -4.86
C LEU A 25 2.56 -13.91 -3.84
N GLU A 26 2.91 -14.07 -2.57
CA GLU A 26 1.93 -14.17 -1.49
C GLU A 26 1.53 -12.78 -0.96
N PRO A 27 0.25 -12.58 -0.64
CA PRO A 27 -0.22 -11.37 0.01
C PRO A 27 0.47 -11.19 1.36
N ASP A 28 0.55 -9.95 1.83
CA ASP A 28 1.08 -9.70 3.17
C ASP A 28 0.17 -10.31 4.24
N THR A 29 0.75 -11.02 5.20
CA THR A 29 -0.01 -11.69 6.27
C THR A 29 -0.81 -10.71 7.12
N PHE A 30 -0.28 -9.49 7.33
CA PHE A 30 -1.03 -8.45 8.01
C PHE A 30 -2.29 -8.05 7.24
N LEU A 31 -2.25 -7.98 5.89
CA LEU A 31 -3.45 -7.72 5.10
C LEU A 31 -4.50 -8.81 5.32
N GLN A 32 -4.10 -10.08 5.32
CA GLN A 32 -5.03 -11.20 5.51
C GLN A 32 -5.70 -11.13 6.90
N CYS A 33 -4.92 -10.88 7.95
CA CYS A 33 -5.44 -10.70 9.31
C CYS A 33 -6.38 -9.49 9.40
N ALA A 34 -5.96 -8.33 8.88
CA ALA A 34 -6.75 -7.11 8.88
C ALA A 34 -8.06 -7.26 8.07
N PHE A 35 -8.01 -8.01 6.98
CA PHE A 35 -9.19 -8.30 6.18
C PHE A 35 -10.22 -9.12 6.97
N ALA A 36 -9.80 -10.21 7.59
CA ALA A 36 -10.69 -11.07 8.36
C ALA A 36 -11.30 -10.36 9.58
N GLU A 37 -10.49 -9.54 10.25
CA GLU A 37 -10.90 -8.91 11.52
C GLU A 37 -11.68 -7.61 11.33
N TYR A 38 -11.33 -6.79 10.31
CA TYR A 38 -11.88 -5.45 10.16
C TYR A 38 -12.62 -5.24 8.84
N VAL A 39 -12.12 -5.78 7.71
CA VAL A 39 -12.67 -5.47 6.40
C VAL A 39 -13.93 -6.30 6.14
N GLN A 40 -13.84 -7.62 6.24
CA GLN A 40 -14.95 -8.52 5.93
C GLN A 40 -16.20 -8.26 6.78
N PRO A 41 -16.10 -7.99 8.11
CA PRO A 41 -17.28 -7.65 8.91
C PRO A 41 -17.95 -6.33 8.53
N LEU A 42 -17.19 -5.35 8.01
CA LEU A 42 -17.71 -4.05 7.62
C LEU A 42 -18.25 -4.04 6.19
N PHE A 43 -17.68 -4.87 5.31
CA PHE A 43 -17.97 -4.92 3.87
C PHE A 43 -18.22 -6.37 3.42
N PRO A 44 -19.24 -7.05 3.94
CA PRO A 44 -19.48 -8.47 3.65
C PRO A 44 -19.83 -8.76 2.19
N ALA A 45 -20.27 -7.76 1.44
CA ALA A 45 -20.57 -7.87 0.01
C ALA A 45 -19.38 -7.49 -0.91
N GLY A 46 -18.19 -7.28 -0.35
CA GLY A 46 -17.07 -6.71 -1.07
C GLY A 46 -17.13 -5.18 -1.12
N GLY A 47 -16.29 -4.59 -1.94
CA GLY A 47 -16.19 -3.14 -2.07
C GLY A 47 -15.10 -2.71 -3.04
N SER A 48 -14.72 -1.43 -2.95
CA SER A 48 -13.65 -0.84 -3.75
C SER A 48 -12.39 -0.62 -2.91
N ALA A 49 -11.22 -1.00 -3.45
CA ALA A 49 -9.94 -0.81 -2.78
C ALA A 49 -8.94 -0.05 -3.66
N LEU A 50 -8.08 0.75 -3.02
CA LEU A 50 -6.92 1.38 -3.64
C LEU A 50 -5.65 0.79 -3.03
N ASP A 51 -4.82 0.16 -3.87
CA ASP A 51 -3.49 -0.37 -3.51
C ASP A 51 -2.41 0.58 -4.02
N LEU A 52 -1.87 1.41 -3.12
CA LEU A 52 -0.83 2.39 -3.41
C LEU A 52 0.55 1.73 -3.32
N ALA A 53 1.37 1.91 -4.36
CA ALA A 53 2.63 1.19 -4.56
C ALA A 53 2.44 -0.33 -4.58
N GLY A 54 1.38 -0.78 -5.29
CA GLY A 54 0.98 -2.19 -5.34
C GLY A 54 1.95 -3.11 -6.08
N GLY A 55 2.92 -2.54 -6.84
CA GLY A 55 3.98 -3.26 -7.53
C GLY A 55 3.46 -4.37 -8.44
N ALA A 56 3.96 -5.61 -8.23
CA ALA A 56 3.54 -6.80 -8.97
C ALA A 56 2.21 -7.41 -8.48
N GLY A 57 1.42 -6.67 -7.71
CA GLY A 57 0.00 -6.93 -7.46
C GLY A 57 -0.35 -7.98 -6.42
N ARG A 58 0.59 -8.43 -5.57
CA ARG A 58 0.32 -9.53 -4.63
C ARG A 58 -0.92 -9.30 -3.74
N ASN A 59 -1.07 -8.07 -3.21
CA ASN A 59 -2.18 -7.69 -2.35
C ASN A 59 -3.45 -7.42 -3.15
N ALA A 60 -3.34 -6.67 -4.26
CA ALA A 60 -4.45 -6.36 -5.16
C ALA A 60 -5.09 -7.63 -5.74
N ILE A 61 -4.29 -8.56 -6.24
CA ILE A 61 -4.77 -9.84 -6.79
C ILE A 61 -5.47 -10.68 -5.72
N TRP A 62 -4.91 -10.69 -4.50
CA TRP A 62 -5.54 -11.40 -3.39
C TRP A 62 -6.89 -10.78 -3.02
N LEU A 63 -7.02 -9.45 -2.95
CA LEU A 63 -8.30 -8.77 -2.72
C LEU A 63 -9.32 -9.04 -3.85
N ALA A 64 -8.88 -9.02 -5.11
CA ALA A 64 -9.75 -9.36 -6.23
C ALA A 64 -10.31 -10.80 -6.12
N ARG A 65 -9.52 -11.76 -5.60
CA ARG A 65 -10.00 -13.11 -5.27
C ARG A 65 -11.05 -13.13 -4.17
N GLN A 66 -11.06 -12.12 -3.30
CA GLN A 66 -12.11 -11.95 -2.28
C GLN A 66 -13.36 -11.22 -2.80
N GLY A 67 -13.44 -10.95 -4.11
CA GLY A 67 -14.59 -10.28 -4.74
C GLY A 67 -14.54 -8.75 -4.67
N TRP A 68 -13.34 -8.16 -4.53
CA TRP A 68 -13.15 -6.71 -4.48
C TRP A 68 -12.79 -6.14 -5.84
N GLU A 69 -13.31 -4.93 -6.13
CA GLU A 69 -12.83 -4.10 -7.23
C GLU A 69 -11.63 -3.29 -6.75
N VAL A 70 -10.47 -3.49 -7.38
CA VAL A 70 -9.21 -2.92 -6.91
C VAL A 70 -8.63 -1.95 -7.92
N THR A 71 -8.21 -0.77 -7.49
CA THR A 71 -7.29 0.09 -8.25
C THR A 71 -5.88 -0.15 -7.72
N LEU A 72 -5.01 -0.69 -8.56
CA LEU A 72 -3.58 -0.84 -8.27
C LEU A 72 -2.82 0.31 -8.93
N MET A 73 -2.08 1.07 -8.14
CA MET A 73 -1.25 2.17 -8.62
C MET A 73 0.20 1.96 -8.23
N ASP A 74 1.11 2.05 -9.21
CA ASP A 74 2.56 1.96 -8.99
C ASP A 74 3.32 2.82 -10.01
N ILE A 75 4.53 3.25 -9.66
CA ILE A 75 5.40 4.00 -10.58
C ILE A 75 6.03 3.10 -11.65
N SER A 76 6.16 1.79 -11.38
CA SER A 76 6.82 0.82 -12.23
C SER A 76 5.86 0.22 -13.26
N GLU A 77 6.07 0.53 -14.52
CA GLU A 77 5.38 -0.11 -15.65
C GLU A 77 5.60 -1.63 -15.64
N THR A 78 6.85 -2.06 -15.41
CA THR A 78 7.19 -3.49 -15.33
C THR A 78 6.45 -4.20 -14.18
N GLY A 79 6.33 -3.53 -13.02
CA GLY A 79 5.56 -4.06 -11.89
C GLY A 79 4.09 -4.23 -12.22
N VAL A 80 3.47 -3.19 -12.79
CA VAL A 80 2.06 -3.18 -13.18
C VAL A 80 1.76 -4.20 -14.28
N GLU A 81 2.63 -4.34 -15.30
CA GLU A 81 2.50 -5.39 -16.31
C GLU A 81 2.59 -6.79 -15.72
N LEU A 82 3.52 -7.02 -14.77
CA LEU A 82 3.63 -8.28 -14.04
C LEU A 82 2.35 -8.57 -13.26
N ALA A 83 1.79 -7.56 -12.60
CA ALA A 83 0.52 -7.69 -11.88
C ALA A 83 -0.62 -8.13 -12.82
N GLY A 84 -0.74 -7.49 -13.98
CA GLY A 84 -1.73 -7.87 -15.00
C GLY A 84 -1.59 -9.30 -15.48
N ARG A 85 -0.35 -9.75 -15.78
CA ARG A 85 -0.08 -11.14 -16.17
C ARG A 85 -0.42 -12.14 -15.06
N LYS A 86 -0.05 -11.83 -13.81
CA LYS A 86 -0.33 -12.69 -12.65
C LYS A 86 -1.81 -12.75 -12.28
N ALA A 87 -2.53 -11.66 -12.48
CA ALA A 87 -3.98 -11.60 -12.20
C ALA A 87 -4.78 -12.56 -13.11
N GLY A 88 -4.32 -12.77 -14.35
CA GLY A 88 -5.04 -13.63 -15.29
C GLY A 88 -6.50 -13.23 -15.44
N PRO A 89 -7.46 -14.16 -15.23
CA PRO A 89 -8.89 -13.84 -15.32
C PRO A 89 -9.38 -12.79 -14.32
N LEU A 90 -8.68 -12.61 -13.18
CA LEU A 90 -9.01 -11.60 -12.17
C LEU A 90 -8.67 -10.18 -12.60
N ALA A 91 -7.95 -10.00 -13.71
CA ALA A 91 -7.58 -8.68 -14.22
C ALA A 91 -8.79 -7.80 -14.53
N VAL A 92 -9.96 -8.38 -14.77
CA VAL A 92 -11.22 -7.64 -15.01
C VAL A 92 -11.70 -6.89 -13.76
N HIS A 93 -11.26 -7.29 -12.57
CA HIS A 93 -11.56 -6.67 -11.29
C HIS A 93 -10.44 -5.74 -10.79
N ILE A 94 -9.40 -5.52 -11.61
CA ILE A 94 -8.26 -4.69 -11.21
C ILE A 94 -8.03 -3.60 -12.24
N HIS A 95 -8.18 -2.35 -11.82
CA HIS A 95 -7.80 -1.18 -12.59
C HIS A 95 -6.31 -0.88 -12.37
N PHE A 96 -5.50 -1.11 -13.39
CA PHE A 96 -4.05 -0.93 -13.35
C PHE A 96 -3.67 0.50 -13.75
N VAL A 97 -2.94 1.20 -12.87
CA VAL A 97 -2.51 2.59 -13.09
C VAL A 97 -1.01 2.70 -12.91
N VAL A 98 -0.30 3.20 -13.93
CA VAL A 98 1.11 3.58 -13.84
C VAL A 98 1.17 5.08 -13.58
N ASP A 99 1.56 5.48 -12.37
CA ASP A 99 1.66 6.90 -12.01
C ASP A 99 2.70 7.14 -10.91
N ASP A 100 3.20 8.37 -10.84
CA ASP A 100 4.09 8.82 -9.79
C ASP A 100 3.31 9.20 -8.53
N LEU A 101 3.37 8.33 -7.54
CA LEU A 101 2.66 8.51 -6.27
C LEU A 101 3.10 9.75 -5.48
N THR A 102 4.28 10.32 -5.75
CA THR A 102 4.70 11.58 -5.09
C THR A 102 3.80 12.75 -5.45
N ARG A 103 3.03 12.61 -6.52
CA ARG A 103 2.04 13.56 -7.03
C ARG A 103 0.60 13.09 -6.85
N PHE A 104 0.40 11.99 -6.13
CA PHE A 104 -0.92 11.42 -5.93
C PHE A 104 -1.93 12.48 -5.43
N LYS A 105 -3.07 12.52 -6.10
CA LYS A 105 -4.22 13.33 -5.74
C LYS A 105 -5.45 12.45 -5.70
N ALA A 106 -6.17 12.52 -4.59
CA ALA A 106 -7.44 11.84 -4.49
C ALA A 106 -8.42 12.43 -5.51
N ALA A 107 -8.90 11.58 -6.42
CA ALA A 107 -10.01 11.93 -7.30
C ALA A 107 -11.31 12.08 -6.49
N GLN A 108 -12.43 12.39 -7.18
CA GLN A 108 -13.74 12.40 -6.51
C GLN A 108 -14.16 11.01 -6.03
N THR A 109 -13.63 9.94 -6.65
CA THR A 109 -13.89 8.55 -6.24
C THR A 109 -13.20 8.27 -4.92
N GLN A 110 -13.98 7.83 -3.94
CA GLN A 110 -13.49 7.42 -2.63
C GLN A 110 -13.65 5.91 -2.48
N PHE A 111 -12.67 5.30 -1.81
CA PHE A 111 -12.56 3.85 -1.65
C PHE A 111 -13.05 3.39 -0.28
N ASP A 112 -13.56 2.16 -0.23
CA ASP A 112 -13.89 1.45 1.00
C ASP A 112 -12.64 1.12 1.81
N VAL A 113 -11.57 0.73 1.10
CA VAL A 113 -10.26 0.43 1.66
C VAL A 113 -9.19 1.16 0.86
N VAL A 114 -8.31 1.89 1.54
CA VAL A 114 -7.04 2.37 0.98
C VAL A 114 -5.93 1.65 1.70
N MET A 115 -4.99 1.09 0.94
CA MET A 115 -3.87 0.36 1.52
C MET A 115 -2.54 0.76 0.90
N ALA A 116 -1.46 0.66 1.69
CA ALA A 116 -0.09 0.80 1.23
C ALA A 116 0.84 -0.12 2.04
N PHE A 117 1.70 -0.86 1.35
CA PHE A 117 2.63 -1.81 1.94
C PHE A 117 4.07 -1.53 1.51
N PHE A 118 4.95 -1.27 2.49
CA PHE A 118 6.37 -1.00 2.27
C PHE A 118 6.65 0.22 1.37
N TYR A 119 5.77 1.20 1.44
CA TYR A 119 5.87 2.49 0.79
C TYR A 119 5.70 3.60 1.82
N LEU A 120 6.44 4.71 1.68
CA LEU A 120 6.33 5.87 2.55
C LEU A 120 6.60 7.16 1.77
N GLU A 121 5.56 7.95 1.58
CA GLU A 121 5.64 9.33 1.11
C GLU A 121 4.74 10.20 1.99
N ARG A 122 5.35 10.93 2.90
CA ARG A 122 4.64 11.71 3.93
C ARG A 122 3.73 12.78 3.35
N ARG A 123 4.16 13.40 2.26
CA ARG A 123 3.45 14.54 1.63
C ARG A 123 2.09 14.17 1.08
N ILE A 124 1.87 12.91 0.72
CA ILE A 124 0.59 12.47 0.14
C ILE A 124 -0.41 11.95 1.17
N PHE A 125 -0.07 11.86 2.46
CA PHE A 125 -1.02 11.39 3.48
C PHE A 125 -2.33 12.17 3.51
N PRO A 126 -2.36 13.52 3.38
CA PRO A 126 -3.64 14.23 3.29
C PRO A 126 -4.52 13.75 2.12
N GLU A 127 -3.92 13.37 1.00
CA GLU A 127 -4.65 12.86 -0.15
C GLU A 127 -5.06 11.39 0.05
N ILE A 128 -4.22 10.58 0.72
CA ILE A 128 -4.59 9.22 1.14
C ILE A 128 -5.85 9.27 2.02
N LEU A 129 -5.88 10.13 3.04
CA LEU A 129 -7.02 10.29 3.94
C LEU A 129 -8.28 10.78 3.22
N LYS A 130 -8.14 11.63 2.19
CA LYS A 130 -9.26 12.06 1.33
C LYS A 130 -9.80 10.92 0.48
N ALA A 131 -8.92 10.04 -0.04
CA ALA A 131 -9.31 8.91 -0.87
C ALA A 131 -10.19 7.89 -0.13
N ILE A 132 -10.16 7.86 1.19
CA ILE A 132 -10.99 7.00 2.01
C ILE A 132 -12.40 7.61 2.13
N ARG A 133 -13.44 6.85 1.80
CA ARG A 133 -14.82 7.29 2.01
C ARG A 133 -15.20 7.35 3.51
N PRO A 134 -16.22 8.10 3.91
CA PRO A 134 -16.75 8.01 5.26
C PRO A 134 -17.13 6.57 5.61
N GLY A 135 -16.64 6.06 6.75
CA GLY A 135 -16.79 4.68 7.20
C GLY A 135 -15.77 3.70 6.62
N GLY A 136 -14.93 4.12 5.66
CA GLY A 136 -13.87 3.32 5.05
C GLY A 136 -12.64 3.15 5.92
N LEU A 137 -11.70 2.32 5.46
CA LEU A 137 -10.50 1.91 6.20
C LEU A 137 -9.21 2.32 5.50
N LEU A 138 -8.20 2.68 6.31
CA LEU A 138 -6.79 2.70 5.95
C LEU A 138 -6.13 1.44 6.50
N ILE A 139 -5.42 0.69 5.64
CA ILE A 139 -4.54 -0.42 6.03
C ILE A 139 -3.13 -0.05 5.60
N TYR A 140 -2.24 0.15 6.55
CA TYR A 140 -0.91 0.63 6.24
C TYR A 140 0.15 -0.19 6.96
N LYS A 141 1.19 -0.61 6.25
CA LYS A 141 2.36 -1.28 6.82
C LYS A 141 3.61 -0.79 6.12
N THR A 142 4.58 -0.30 6.90
CA THR A 142 5.88 0.05 6.34
C THR A 142 6.99 -0.08 7.39
N LEU A 143 8.23 0.17 6.97
CA LEU A 143 9.41 -0.03 7.79
C LEU A 143 9.62 1.16 8.73
N THR A 144 10.19 0.86 9.91
CA THR A 144 10.57 1.86 10.94
C THR A 144 12.08 2.10 10.94
N LEU A 145 12.54 3.13 11.66
CA LEU A 145 13.96 3.48 11.77
C LEU A 145 14.83 2.34 12.31
N GLU A 146 14.26 1.44 13.10
CA GLU A 146 14.96 0.26 13.62
C GLU A 146 15.43 -0.69 12.50
N GLN A 147 14.84 -0.60 11.28
CA GLN A 147 15.30 -1.33 10.10
C GLN A 147 16.75 -1.00 9.72
N MET A 148 17.25 0.15 10.10
CA MET A 148 18.65 0.54 9.86
C MET A 148 19.64 -0.42 10.54
N ASN A 149 19.22 -1.04 11.65
CA ASN A 149 20.01 -1.96 12.45
C ASN A 149 19.85 -3.43 12.01
N LEU A 150 18.94 -3.72 11.07
CA LEU A 150 18.66 -5.06 10.57
C LEU A 150 19.26 -5.28 9.18
N PRO A 151 19.53 -6.52 8.75
CA PRO A 151 19.97 -6.81 7.39
C PRO A 151 18.88 -6.46 6.36
N GLY A 152 19.31 -6.08 5.15
CA GLY A 152 18.39 -5.77 4.05
C GLY A 152 17.55 -4.51 4.26
N GLY A 153 16.65 -4.25 3.31
CA GLY A 153 15.77 -3.07 3.32
C GLY A 153 16.49 -1.74 3.09
N PRO A 154 15.73 -0.64 3.03
CA PRO A 154 16.27 0.70 2.89
C PRO A 154 17.04 1.12 4.14
N LYS A 155 18.10 1.90 3.94
CA LYS A 155 18.91 2.50 5.01
C LYS A 155 18.77 4.04 5.05
N ASP A 156 18.00 4.60 4.14
CA ASP A 156 17.70 6.02 4.11
C ASP A 156 16.52 6.32 5.05
N PRO A 157 16.71 7.18 6.08
CA PRO A 157 15.64 7.53 7.02
C PRO A 157 14.39 8.13 6.36
N ARG A 158 14.53 8.69 5.14
CA ARG A 158 13.39 9.23 4.40
C ARG A 158 12.33 8.16 4.08
N HIS A 159 12.73 6.90 3.97
CA HIS A 159 11.86 5.76 3.68
C HIS A 159 11.45 4.97 4.95
N LEU A 160 11.79 5.48 6.13
CA LEU A 160 11.58 4.82 7.40
C LEU A 160 10.77 5.70 8.35
N LEU A 161 9.81 5.11 9.07
CA LEU A 161 9.00 5.81 10.07
C LEU A 161 9.75 5.96 11.39
N ALA A 162 9.66 7.12 12.01
CA ALA A 162 9.94 7.23 13.43
C ALA A 162 8.86 6.53 14.26
N SER A 163 9.18 6.11 15.50
CA SER A 163 8.20 5.51 16.38
C SER A 163 6.98 6.42 16.60
N GLY A 164 5.79 5.85 16.51
CA GLY A 164 4.51 6.56 16.61
C GLY A 164 4.20 7.50 15.44
N GLU A 165 5.08 7.60 14.43
CA GLU A 165 4.86 8.55 13.32
C GLU A 165 3.63 8.19 12.48
N LEU A 166 3.37 6.89 12.26
CA LEU A 166 2.22 6.46 11.47
C LEU A 166 0.89 6.87 12.11
N LEU A 167 0.81 6.90 13.45
CA LEU A 167 -0.37 7.43 14.15
C LEU A 167 -0.58 8.92 13.87
N ARG A 168 0.49 9.72 13.84
CA ARG A 168 0.40 11.15 13.52
C ARG A 168 0.00 11.39 12.06
N LEU A 169 0.53 10.59 11.14
CA LEU A 169 0.17 10.68 9.71
C LEU A 169 -1.28 10.31 9.45
N ALA A 170 -1.86 9.41 10.27
CA ALA A 170 -3.26 8.99 10.20
C ALA A 170 -4.18 9.81 11.13
N GLU A 171 -3.73 10.97 11.62
CA GLU A 171 -4.55 11.83 12.47
C GLU A 171 -5.89 12.16 11.81
N GLY A 172 -6.97 12.13 12.59
CA GLY A 172 -8.35 12.27 12.11
C GLY A 172 -9.03 10.96 11.75
N LEU A 173 -8.33 9.83 11.78
CA LEU A 173 -8.94 8.50 11.70
C LEU A 173 -9.03 7.86 13.09
N ARG A 174 -10.05 7.05 13.31
CA ARG A 174 -10.16 6.20 14.50
C ARG A 174 -9.29 4.96 14.34
N VAL A 175 -8.23 4.85 15.16
CA VAL A 175 -7.33 3.70 15.16
C VAL A 175 -8.06 2.46 15.68
N LEU A 176 -8.04 1.37 14.91
CA LEU A 176 -8.59 0.07 15.25
C LEU A 176 -7.48 -0.91 15.63
N HIS A 177 -6.33 -0.81 14.97
CA HIS A 177 -5.13 -1.59 15.24
C HIS A 177 -3.89 -0.73 15.01
N TYR A 178 -2.92 -0.84 15.91
CA TYR A 178 -1.59 -0.30 15.73
C TYR A 178 -0.56 -1.18 16.43
N ARG A 179 0.54 -1.46 15.72
CA ARG A 179 1.66 -2.23 16.26
C ARG A 179 2.96 -1.79 15.63
N GLU A 180 3.99 -1.65 16.43
CA GLU A 180 5.37 -1.61 15.98
C GLU A 180 6.05 -2.90 16.45
N GLU A 181 6.82 -3.51 15.55
CA GLU A 181 7.51 -4.76 15.84
C GLU A 181 8.90 -4.76 15.20
N VAL A 182 9.86 -5.32 15.92
CA VAL A 182 11.20 -5.62 15.44
C VAL A 182 11.38 -7.14 15.44
N ALA A 183 11.39 -7.73 14.25
CA ALA A 183 11.59 -9.16 14.04
C ALA A 183 12.61 -9.33 12.89
N GLU A 184 12.29 -10.10 11.83
CA GLU A 184 13.10 -10.13 10.60
C GLU A 184 13.13 -8.77 9.89
N LYS A 185 12.07 -7.98 10.08
CA LYS A 185 11.95 -6.57 9.68
C LYS A 185 11.43 -5.75 10.84
N ALA A 186 11.83 -4.50 10.89
CA ALA A 186 11.23 -3.53 11.80
C ALA A 186 10.09 -2.81 11.08
N THR A 187 8.85 -3.05 11.51
CA THR A 187 7.65 -2.53 10.85
C THR A 187 6.69 -1.83 11.80
N ALA A 188 5.93 -0.89 11.27
CA ALA A 188 4.72 -0.37 11.88
C ALA A 188 3.51 -0.80 11.04
N GLU A 189 2.45 -1.27 11.70
CA GLU A 189 1.19 -1.75 11.14
C GLU A 189 0.04 -0.93 11.69
N LEU A 190 -0.89 -0.52 10.83
CA LEU A 190 -2.05 0.29 11.19
C LEU A 190 -3.30 -0.18 10.45
N VAL A 191 -4.39 -0.34 11.18
CA VAL A 191 -5.76 -0.28 10.64
C VAL A 191 -6.47 0.89 11.30
N ALA A 192 -6.97 1.81 10.50
CA ALA A 192 -7.70 2.96 11.01
C ALA A 192 -8.94 3.24 10.17
N ARG A 193 -10.01 3.74 10.78
CA ARG A 193 -11.31 3.96 10.15
C ARG A 193 -11.62 5.45 10.07
N LYS A 194 -12.09 5.90 8.91
CA LYS A 194 -12.66 7.24 8.77
C LYS A 194 -14.06 7.27 9.35
N ASP A 195 -14.35 8.23 10.23
CA ASP A 195 -15.69 8.38 10.76
C ASP A 195 -16.72 8.68 9.66
N ARG A 196 -17.99 8.41 9.95
CA ARG A 196 -19.11 8.63 9.03
C ARG A 196 -19.48 10.11 8.92
#